data_ccef1248ddbc3856049c90781256e69d
#
_entry.id   ccef1248ddbc3856049c90781256e69d
#
_cell.length_a   1.000
_cell.length_b   1.000
_cell.length_c   1.000
_cell.angle_alpha   90.00
_cell.angle_beta   90.00
_cell.angle_gamma   90.00
#
_symmetry.space_group_name_H-M   'P 1'
#
loop_
_entity.id
_entity.type
_entity.pdbx_description
1 polymer ?
#
loop_
_entity_poly.entity_id
_entity_poly.type
_entity_poly.pdbx_seq_one_letter_code
_entity_poly.pdbx_strand_id
1 'polypeptide(L)'
;MIERVLNDFDIDQIANSGQCFRFHRVGDKSYDLIAGTHLLNIQQNGQTVRFDCDEDEFNAIWRPYFDLDADYGRCKAAVAKRDTYLQNAVAYGGGLRILRQDLWETILCFIISQQNNIARITKCVENLCSLFGETCYNKSEQVYNSIPTAERLAACTPEDLAPVRLGYRAKYICAAARQVASGAVDLEAVRHMDYAHAKAELLRLTGVGIKVAECICLFALHHIDAFPVDTHIRQMLDAHYPKGFPLKRYKGFAGVMQQYAFYYELSLKG
;
A
#
# COMPACT_ATOMS: atom_id res chain seq x y z
N MET A 1 -5.57 20.68 -13.19
CA MET A 1 -5.47 19.39 -13.92
C MET A 1 -4.21 19.40 -14.75
N ILE A 2 -3.38 18.36 -14.65
CA ILE A 2 -2.15 18.19 -15.43
C ILE A 2 -2.17 16.85 -16.16
N GLU A 3 -1.38 16.75 -17.23
CA GLU A 3 -1.20 15.51 -17.99
C GLU A 3 0.28 15.10 -18.01
N ARG A 4 0.53 13.80 -17.93
CA ARG A 4 1.87 13.20 -18.07
C ARG A 4 1.80 11.95 -18.94
N VAL A 5 2.80 11.79 -19.79
CA VAL A 5 3.02 10.54 -20.52
C VAL A 5 3.92 9.66 -19.66
N LEU A 6 3.39 8.53 -19.17
CA LEU A 6 4.07 7.65 -18.25
C LEU A 6 4.30 6.27 -18.89
N ASN A 7 5.54 5.81 -18.81
CA ASN A 7 5.91 4.43 -19.12
C ASN A 7 5.82 3.58 -17.85
N ASP A 8 5.59 2.28 -18.02
CA ASP A 8 5.55 1.34 -16.89
C ASP A 8 4.56 1.80 -15.79
N PHE A 9 3.38 2.24 -16.22
CA PHE A 9 2.30 2.73 -15.38
C PHE A 9 0.95 2.25 -15.91
N ASP A 10 0.21 1.53 -15.10
CA ASP A 10 -1.18 1.16 -15.36
C ASP A 10 -2.00 1.33 -14.09
N ILE A 11 -2.96 2.27 -14.12
CA ILE A 11 -3.73 2.65 -12.95
C ILE A 11 -4.64 1.51 -12.45
N ASP A 12 -5.17 0.67 -13.36
CA ASP A 12 -5.97 -0.50 -12.98
C ASP A 12 -5.11 -1.54 -12.24
N GLN A 13 -3.89 -1.78 -12.72
CA GLN A 13 -2.95 -2.70 -12.06
C GLN A 13 -2.56 -2.16 -10.68
N ILE A 14 -2.22 -0.88 -10.58
CA ILE A 14 -1.83 -0.24 -9.31
C ILE A 14 -2.99 -0.32 -8.31
N ALA A 15 -4.21 0.08 -8.71
CA ALA A 15 -5.38 0.11 -7.84
C ALA A 15 -5.79 -1.29 -7.34
N ASN A 16 -5.60 -2.33 -8.18
CA ASN A 16 -6.01 -3.71 -7.87
C ASN A 16 -4.87 -4.59 -7.32
N SER A 17 -3.71 -4.02 -7.02
CA SER A 17 -2.52 -4.76 -6.58
C SER A 17 -2.49 -5.12 -5.10
N GLY A 18 -3.50 -4.71 -4.32
CA GLY A 18 -3.61 -5.04 -2.89
C GLY A 18 -2.66 -4.28 -1.97
N GLN A 19 -2.00 -3.22 -2.45
CA GLN A 19 -1.11 -2.38 -1.65
C GLN A 19 -1.80 -1.15 -1.05
N CYS A 20 -2.90 -0.67 -1.67
CA CYS A 20 -3.71 0.47 -1.22
C CYS A 20 -5.18 0.10 -1.22
N PHE A 21 -5.94 0.58 -0.23
CA PHE A 21 -7.36 0.22 -0.05
C PHE A 21 -8.31 1.42 -0.16
N ARG A 22 -7.77 2.57 -0.58
CA ARG A 22 -8.52 3.82 -0.77
C ARG A 22 -8.46 4.33 -2.22
N PHE A 23 -8.35 3.39 -3.14
CA PHE A 23 -8.51 3.59 -4.57
C PHE A 23 -9.93 3.20 -4.98
N HIS A 24 -10.76 4.16 -5.37
CA HIS A 24 -12.17 3.94 -5.70
C HIS A 24 -12.38 4.12 -7.20
N ARG A 25 -12.77 3.06 -7.89
CA ARG A 25 -13.07 3.14 -9.32
C ARG A 25 -14.34 3.97 -9.54
N VAL A 26 -14.24 5.04 -10.33
CA VAL A 26 -15.37 5.93 -10.68
C VAL A 26 -15.73 5.88 -12.17
N GLY A 27 -14.91 5.22 -12.98
CA GLY A 27 -15.13 5.06 -14.42
C GLY A 27 -14.13 4.10 -15.05
N ASP A 28 -14.11 4.04 -16.39
CA ASP A 28 -13.11 3.27 -17.09
C ASP A 28 -11.74 3.93 -16.93
N LYS A 29 -10.76 3.18 -16.38
CA LYS A 29 -9.42 3.67 -16.02
C LYS A 29 -9.45 5.03 -15.30
N SER A 30 -10.48 5.25 -14.48
CA SER A 30 -10.72 6.48 -13.73
C SER A 30 -10.97 6.15 -12.27
N TYR A 31 -10.24 6.82 -11.37
CA TYR A 31 -10.23 6.54 -9.94
C TYR A 31 -10.19 7.79 -9.09
N ASP A 32 -10.85 7.70 -7.94
CA ASP A 32 -10.64 8.59 -6.80
C ASP A 32 -9.65 7.92 -5.85
N LEU A 33 -8.52 8.56 -5.61
CA LEU A 33 -7.52 8.12 -4.64
C LEU A 33 -7.51 9.06 -3.45
N ILE A 34 -7.72 8.51 -2.25
CA ILE A 34 -7.55 9.26 -1.02
C ILE A 34 -6.24 8.82 -0.36
N ALA A 35 -5.35 9.78 -0.11
CA ALA A 35 -4.06 9.56 0.54
C ALA A 35 -3.84 10.64 1.62
N GLY A 36 -3.84 10.23 2.89
CA GLY A 36 -3.82 11.17 4.01
C GLY A 36 -5.03 12.11 3.96
N THR A 37 -4.74 13.41 3.80
CA THR A 37 -5.76 14.49 3.68
C THR A 37 -5.96 14.97 2.25
N HIS A 38 -5.53 14.20 1.23
CA HIS A 38 -5.64 14.59 -0.18
C HIS A 38 -6.56 13.62 -0.93
N LEU A 39 -7.38 14.17 -1.80
CA LEU A 39 -8.17 13.42 -2.78
C LEU A 39 -7.67 13.78 -4.18
N LEU A 40 -7.26 12.76 -4.93
CA LEU A 40 -6.88 12.88 -6.33
C LEU A 40 -7.90 12.18 -7.21
N ASN A 41 -8.48 12.90 -8.17
CA ASN A 41 -9.11 12.26 -9.32
C ASN A 41 -8.02 11.98 -10.36
N ILE A 42 -7.86 10.71 -10.74
CA ILE A 42 -6.84 10.27 -11.70
C ILE A 42 -7.48 9.44 -12.80
N GLN A 43 -7.08 9.69 -14.04
CA GLN A 43 -7.59 9.00 -15.23
C GLN A 43 -6.44 8.64 -16.16
N GLN A 44 -6.51 7.47 -16.79
CA GLN A 44 -5.52 7.01 -17.77
C GLN A 44 -6.16 6.70 -19.12
N ASN A 45 -5.52 7.17 -20.20
CA ASN A 45 -5.83 6.81 -21.57
C ASN A 45 -4.53 6.45 -22.30
N GLY A 46 -4.32 5.16 -22.55
CA GLY A 46 -3.03 4.65 -23.03
C GLY A 46 -1.90 5.00 -22.07
N GLN A 47 -0.89 5.71 -22.56
CA GLN A 47 0.24 6.20 -21.75
C GLN A 47 -0.01 7.57 -21.12
N THR A 48 -1.07 8.27 -21.51
CA THR A 48 -1.39 9.58 -20.96
C THR A 48 -2.20 9.43 -19.68
N VAL A 49 -1.67 10.00 -18.61
CA VAL A 49 -2.31 10.00 -17.28
C VAL A 49 -2.65 11.44 -16.91
N ARG A 50 -3.90 11.67 -16.53
CA ARG A 50 -4.44 12.94 -16.05
C ARG A 50 -4.55 12.91 -14.54
N PHE A 51 -4.02 13.96 -13.90
CA PHE A 51 -4.10 14.17 -12.46
C PHE A 51 -4.87 15.47 -12.22
N ASP A 52 -5.97 15.39 -11.46
CA ASP A 52 -6.76 16.58 -11.13
C ASP A 52 -6.14 17.35 -9.96
N CYS A 53 -4.99 17.91 -10.20
CA CYS A 53 -4.23 18.73 -9.27
C CYS A 53 -3.47 19.82 -10.05
N ASP A 54 -2.85 20.76 -9.33
CA ASP A 54 -1.88 21.69 -9.91
C ASP A 54 -0.46 21.10 -9.91
N GLU A 55 0.47 21.85 -10.50
CA GLU A 55 1.86 21.40 -10.67
C GLU A 55 2.60 21.26 -9.35
N ASP A 56 2.32 22.14 -8.38
CA ASP A 56 2.97 22.14 -7.07
C ASP A 56 2.52 20.92 -6.27
N GLU A 57 1.22 20.65 -6.22
CA GLU A 57 0.65 19.47 -5.59
C GLU A 57 1.15 18.18 -6.24
N PHE A 58 1.20 18.13 -7.59
CA PHE A 58 1.75 16.97 -8.28
C PHE A 58 3.19 16.69 -7.88
N ASN A 59 4.05 17.68 -7.91
CA ASN A 59 5.47 17.50 -7.62
C ASN A 59 5.72 17.19 -6.12
N ALA A 60 4.94 17.78 -5.21
CA ALA A 60 5.11 17.60 -3.79
C ALA A 60 4.52 16.26 -3.29
N ILE A 61 3.42 15.79 -3.87
CA ILE A 61 2.63 14.68 -3.32
C ILE A 61 2.58 13.51 -4.31
N TRP A 62 2.00 13.70 -5.49
CA TRP A 62 1.63 12.58 -6.35
C TRP A 62 2.80 11.96 -7.10
N ARG A 63 3.77 12.76 -7.53
CA ARG A 63 5.00 12.27 -8.16
C ARG A 63 5.79 11.33 -7.24
N PRO A 64 6.09 11.69 -5.97
CA PRO A 64 6.69 10.75 -5.04
C PRO A 64 5.74 9.61 -4.64
N TYR A 65 4.43 9.87 -4.44
CA TYR A 65 3.46 8.85 -4.05
C TYR A 65 3.43 7.66 -5.04
N PHE A 66 3.42 7.95 -6.35
CA PHE A 66 3.44 6.94 -7.41
C PHE A 66 4.86 6.47 -7.78
N ASP A 67 5.89 6.90 -7.06
CA ASP A 67 7.29 6.55 -7.32
C ASP A 67 7.70 6.80 -8.78
N LEU A 68 7.30 7.96 -9.34
CA LEU A 68 7.43 8.23 -10.78
C LEU A 68 8.88 8.43 -11.25
N ASP A 69 9.82 8.69 -10.34
CA ASP A 69 11.23 8.87 -10.66
C ASP A 69 12.01 7.56 -10.76
N ALA A 70 11.43 6.45 -10.31
CA ALA A 70 12.08 5.14 -10.35
C ALA A 70 11.95 4.46 -11.73
N ASP A 71 13.03 3.83 -12.17
CA ASP A 71 13.12 3.08 -13.43
C ASP A 71 12.64 1.63 -13.26
N TYR A 72 11.35 1.41 -13.46
CA TYR A 72 10.74 0.07 -13.41
C TYR A 72 11.11 -0.77 -14.66
N GLY A 73 11.44 -0.13 -15.76
CA GLY A 73 11.96 -0.81 -16.96
C GLY A 73 13.24 -1.58 -16.65
N ARG A 74 14.15 -0.97 -15.89
CA ARG A 74 15.39 -1.62 -15.40
C ARG A 74 15.07 -2.82 -14.51
N CYS A 75 14.12 -2.69 -13.60
CA CYS A 75 13.68 -3.80 -12.73
C CYS A 75 13.19 -4.99 -13.56
N LYS A 76 12.35 -4.74 -14.55
CA LYS A 76 11.81 -5.75 -15.46
C LYS A 76 12.89 -6.42 -16.32
N ALA A 77 13.82 -5.64 -16.84
CA ALA A 77 14.94 -6.14 -17.65
C ALA A 77 15.92 -7.04 -16.86
N ALA A 78 15.97 -6.89 -15.52
CA ALA A 78 16.85 -7.69 -14.66
C ALA A 78 16.33 -9.12 -14.41
N VAL A 79 15.09 -9.42 -14.79
CA VAL A 79 14.52 -10.77 -14.62
C VAL A 79 15.25 -11.78 -15.48
N ALA A 80 15.70 -12.88 -14.87
CA ALA A 80 16.46 -13.90 -15.58
C ALA A 80 15.62 -14.54 -16.70
N LYS A 81 16.17 -14.67 -17.92
CA LYS A 81 15.48 -15.31 -19.06
C LYS A 81 14.98 -16.73 -18.76
N ARG A 82 15.66 -17.46 -17.87
CA ARG A 82 15.27 -18.81 -17.43
C ARG A 82 14.18 -18.85 -16.35
N ASP A 83 13.86 -17.71 -15.74
CA ASP A 83 12.83 -17.58 -14.73
C ASP A 83 11.49 -17.28 -15.40
N THR A 84 10.89 -18.33 -15.98
CA THR A 84 9.66 -18.21 -16.76
C THR A 84 8.48 -17.74 -15.92
N TYR A 85 8.42 -18.14 -14.64
CA TYR A 85 7.37 -17.67 -13.74
C TYR A 85 7.43 -16.16 -13.57
N LEU A 86 8.58 -15.63 -13.18
CA LEU A 86 8.71 -14.19 -12.93
C LEU A 86 8.64 -13.36 -14.23
N GLN A 87 9.06 -13.92 -15.39
CA GLN A 87 8.83 -13.31 -16.70
C GLN A 87 7.33 -13.12 -16.97
N ASN A 88 6.51 -14.15 -16.71
CA ASN A 88 5.06 -14.07 -16.86
C ASN A 88 4.44 -13.06 -15.88
N ALA A 89 4.88 -13.06 -14.63
CA ALA A 89 4.41 -12.13 -13.62
C ALA A 89 4.70 -10.65 -14.01
N VAL A 90 5.90 -10.39 -14.52
CA VAL A 90 6.30 -9.07 -15.03
C VAL A 90 5.53 -8.68 -16.29
N ALA A 91 5.29 -9.62 -17.20
CA ALA A 91 4.49 -9.37 -18.41
C ALA A 91 3.04 -9.02 -18.05
N TYR A 92 2.47 -9.69 -17.04
CA TYR A 92 1.11 -9.44 -16.57
C TYR A 92 0.97 -8.13 -15.81
N GLY A 93 1.88 -7.84 -14.88
CA GLY A 93 1.84 -6.68 -13.98
C GLY A 93 2.75 -5.52 -14.39
N GLY A 94 3.15 -5.42 -15.66
CA GLY A 94 4.20 -4.51 -16.12
C GLY A 94 3.97 -3.03 -15.90
N GLY A 95 2.77 -2.61 -15.54
CA GLY A 95 2.43 -1.23 -15.15
C GLY A 95 2.34 -0.99 -13.65
N LEU A 96 2.65 -1.98 -12.82
CA LEU A 96 2.67 -1.82 -11.37
C LEU A 96 3.78 -0.89 -10.90
N ARG A 97 3.47 -0.13 -9.84
CA ARG A 97 4.42 0.68 -9.08
C ARG A 97 4.25 0.44 -7.59
N ILE A 98 5.30 0.57 -6.82
CA ILE A 98 5.24 0.55 -5.36
C ILE A 98 4.87 1.97 -4.90
N LEU A 99 3.69 2.11 -4.30
CA LEU A 99 3.23 3.38 -3.77
C LEU A 99 4.00 3.75 -2.49
N ARG A 100 4.20 5.06 -2.28
CA ARG A 100 4.76 5.61 -1.02
C ARG A 100 3.61 6.19 -0.21
N GLN A 101 2.98 5.33 0.57
CA GLN A 101 1.78 5.67 1.32
C GLN A 101 2.12 6.29 2.68
N ASP A 102 1.13 6.92 3.32
CA ASP A 102 1.28 7.38 4.70
C ASP A 102 1.54 6.21 5.65
N LEU A 103 2.45 6.42 6.61
CA LEU A 103 2.90 5.38 7.52
C LEU A 103 1.78 4.91 8.46
N TRP A 104 1.03 5.84 9.06
CA TRP A 104 -0.03 5.48 9.98
C TRP A 104 -1.22 4.83 9.27
N GLU A 105 -1.63 5.37 8.13
CA GLU A 105 -2.66 4.77 7.29
C GLU A 105 -2.29 3.34 6.89
N THR A 106 -1.06 3.12 6.46
CA THR A 106 -0.56 1.80 6.07
C THR A 106 -0.56 0.82 7.24
N ILE A 107 -0.17 1.24 8.45
CA ILE A 107 -0.24 0.42 9.66
C ILE A 107 -1.67 -0.06 9.91
N LEU A 108 -2.65 0.86 9.90
CA LEU A 108 -4.06 0.54 10.10
C LEU A 108 -4.57 -0.43 9.03
N CYS A 109 -4.32 -0.12 7.76
CA CYS A 109 -4.75 -0.94 6.62
C CYS A 109 -4.20 -2.36 6.70
N PHE A 110 -2.93 -2.55 7.04
CA PHE A 110 -2.33 -3.88 7.10
C PHE A 110 -2.65 -4.64 8.39
N ILE A 111 -2.97 -3.98 9.50
CA ILE A 111 -3.61 -4.64 10.65
C ILE A 111 -5.00 -5.15 10.25
N ILE A 112 -5.79 -4.36 9.54
CA ILE A 112 -7.13 -4.73 9.05
C ILE A 112 -7.05 -5.86 8.01
N SER A 113 -5.97 -5.95 7.24
CA SER A 113 -5.80 -6.94 6.18
C SER A 113 -5.60 -8.37 6.68
N GLN A 114 -5.24 -8.58 7.94
CA GLN A 114 -4.93 -9.91 8.48
C GLN A 114 -6.13 -10.86 8.39
N GLN A 115 -5.93 -12.04 7.78
CA GLN A 115 -7.00 -13.06 7.57
C GLN A 115 -8.27 -12.42 6.98
N ASN A 116 -8.13 -11.60 5.95
CA ASN A 116 -9.22 -10.83 5.36
C ASN A 116 -9.09 -10.83 3.82
N ASN A 117 -10.14 -10.45 3.11
CA ASN A 117 -10.11 -10.25 1.66
C ASN A 117 -10.16 -8.76 1.31
N ILE A 118 -9.71 -8.40 0.10
CA ILE A 118 -9.56 -7.02 -0.36
C ILE A 118 -10.87 -6.23 -0.22
N ALA A 119 -12.00 -6.78 -0.71
CA ALA A 119 -13.30 -6.08 -0.65
C ALA A 119 -13.72 -5.76 0.79
N ARG A 120 -13.52 -6.69 1.73
CA ARG A 120 -13.83 -6.47 3.14
C ARG A 120 -12.85 -5.52 3.81
N ILE A 121 -11.56 -5.57 3.45
CA ILE A 121 -10.55 -4.62 3.95
C ILE A 121 -10.96 -3.21 3.56
N THR A 122 -11.21 -2.95 2.28
CA THR A 122 -11.67 -1.66 1.75
C THR A 122 -12.90 -1.16 2.53
N LYS A 123 -13.92 -2.02 2.70
CA LYS A 123 -15.12 -1.63 3.44
C LYS A 123 -14.85 -1.28 4.91
N CYS A 124 -13.95 -2.01 5.58
CA CYS A 124 -13.56 -1.72 6.96
C CYS A 124 -12.79 -0.38 7.05
N VAL A 125 -11.85 -0.13 6.11
CA VAL A 125 -11.08 1.12 6.06
C VAL A 125 -12.03 2.30 5.83
N GLU A 126 -12.95 2.21 4.86
CA GLU A 126 -13.93 3.26 4.59
C GLU A 126 -14.86 3.51 5.79
N ASN A 127 -15.36 2.47 6.44
CA ASN A 127 -16.15 2.63 7.66
C ASN A 127 -15.35 3.31 8.77
N LEU A 128 -14.07 2.96 8.92
CA LEU A 128 -13.18 3.57 9.93
C LEU A 128 -13.01 5.07 9.65
N CYS A 129 -12.73 5.44 8.40
CA CYS A 129 -12.59 6.84 7.98
C CYS A 129 -13.90 7.62 8.16
N SER A 130 -15.01 7.06 7.70
CA SER A 130 -16.33 7.70 7.77
C SER A 130 -16.83 7.95 9.19
N LEU A 131 -16.51 7.07 10.15
CA LEU A 131 -17.00 7.15 11.53
C LEU A 131 -16.03 7.88 12.47
N PHE A 132 -14.75 7.88 12.18
CA PHE A 132 -13.72 8.36 13.12
C PHE A 132 -12.74 9.35 12.48
N GLY A 133 -12.68 9.45 11.14
CA GLY A 133 -11.85 10.40 10.42
C GLY A 133 -12.44 11.81 10.40
N GLU A 134 -11.67 12.76 9.93
CA GLU A 134 -12.10 14.14 9.73
C GLU A 134 -12.72 14.30 8.34
N THR A 135 -13.79 15.10 8.24
CA THR A 135 -14.38 15.45 6.96
C THR A 135 -13.49 16.45 6.24
N CYS A 136 -13.08 16.08 5.03
CA CYS A 136 -12.23 16.89 4.16
C CYS A 136 -12.98 17.25 2.87
N TYR A 137 -12.50 18.28 2.19
CA TYR A 137 -13.03 18.77 0.93
C TYR A 137 -11.88 18.99 -0.05
N ASN A 138 -12.03 18.52 -1.28
CA ASN A 138 -11.10 18.89 -2.33
C ASN A 138 -11.46 20.26 -2.94
N LYS A 139 -10.65 20.73 -3.91
CA LYS A 139 -10.87 22.02 -4.60
C LYS A 139 -12.21 22.09 -5.37
N SER A 140 -12.81 20.94 -5.68
CA SER A 140 -14.12 20.82 -6.35
C SER A 140 -15.27 20.57 -5.37
N GLU A 141 -15.07 20.83 -4.07
CA GLU A 141 -16.04 20.63 -2.98
C GLU A 141 -16.52 19.18 -2.81
N GLN A 142 -15.81 18.20 -3.39
CA GLN A 142 -16.09 16.80 -3.16
C GLN A 142 -15.72 16.42 -1.73
N VAL A 143 -16.67 15.80 -1.02
CA VAL A 143 -16.52 15.42 0.39
C VAL A 143 -15.87 14.05 0.51
N TYR A 144 -14.90 13.93 1.39
CA TYR A 144 -14.27 12.66 1.76
C TYR A 144 -13.83 12.69 3.23
N ASN A 145 -13.39 11.55 3.77
CA ASN A 145 -12.91 11.48 5.15
C ASN A 145 -11.44 11.07 5.17
N SER A 146 -10.64 11.74 6.00
CA SER A 146 -9.25 11.33 6.27
C SER A 146 -9.19 10.02 7.05
N ILE A 147 -8.02 9.42 7.11
CA ILE A 147 -7.76 8.37 8.09
C ILE A 147 -7.81 8.98 9.50
N PRO A 148 -8.43 8.33 10.52
CA PRO A 148 -8.43 8.86 11.87
C PRO A 148 -7.03 8.87 12.48
N THR A 149 -6.71 9.92 13.27
CA THR A 149 -5.42 10.03 13.93
C THR A 149 -5.21 8.95 14.99
N ALA A 150 -3.96 8.74 15.40
CA ALA A 150 -3.64 7.80 16.46
C ALA A 150 -4.29 8.23 17.79
N GLU A 151 -4.32 9.52 18.10
CA GLU A 151 -4.94 10.10 19.30
C GLU A 151 -6.45 9.83 19.32
N ARG A 152 -7.12 10.03 18.16
CA ARG A 152 -8.56 9.77 18.03
C ARG A 152 -8.88 8.31 18.33
N LEU A 153 -8.10 7.37 17.79
CA LEU A 153 -8.32 5.93 18.00
C LEU A 153 -7.82 5.44 19.36
N ALA A 154 -6.82 6.08 19.95
CA ALA A 154 -6.33 5.78 21.30
C ALA A 154 -7.39 5.99 22.38
N ALA A 155 -8.26 6.99 22.17
CA ALA A 155 -9.39 7.29 23.05
C ALA A 155 -10.56 6.30 22.92
N CYS A 156 -10.57 5.44 21.88
CA CYS A 156 -11.63 4.47 21.65
C CYS A 156 -11.39 3.15 22.40
N THR A 157 -12.52 2.47 22.71
CA THR A 157 -12.53 1.06 23.11
C THR A 157 -12.79 0.18 21.88
N PRO A 158 -12.53 -1.13 21.95
CA PRO A 158 -12.91 -2.06 20.88
C PRO A 158 -14.43 -2.05 20.60
N GLU A 159 -15.25 -1.77 21.61
CA GLU A 159 -16.72 -1.68 21.54
C GLU A 159 -17.14 -0.45 20.73
N ASP A 160 -16.46 0.69 20.87
CA ASP A 160 -16.70 1.90 20.05
C ASP A 160 -16.44 1.64 18.57
N LEU A 161 -15.50 0.73 18.26
CA LEU A 161 -15.16 0.33 16.89
C LEU A 161 -16.08 -0.77 16.32
N ALA A 162 -17.08 -1.26 17.07
CA ALA A 162 -17.99 -2.32 16.61
C ALA A 162 -18.68 -1.98 15.26
N PRO A 163 -19.16 -0.73 14.99
CA PRO A 163 -19.78 -0.36 13.73
C PRO A 163 -18.83 -0.50 12.51
N VAL A 164 -17.51 -0.41 12.71
CA VAL A 164 -16.50 -0.57 11.66
C VAL A 164 -16.40 -2.02 11.16
N ARG A 165 -16.85 -2.99 11.97
CA ARG A 165 -16.85 -4.44 11.69
C ARG A 165 -15.45 -5.06 11.60
N LEU A 166 -14.52 -4.60 12.42
CA LEU A 166 -13.12 -5.08 12.46
C LEU A 166 -12.97 -6.49 13.06
N GLY A 167 -13.97 -6.96 13.85
CA GLY A 167 -13.87 -8.18 14.60
C GLY A 167 -12.74 -8.10 15.64
N TYR A 168 -11.95 -9.18 15.77
CA TYR A 168 -10.84 -9.22 16.73
C TYR A 168 -9.75 -8.15 16.50
N ARG A 169 -9.73 -7.53 15.32
CA ARG A 169 -8.73 -6.50 14.94
C ARG A 169 -8.99 -5.18 15.66
N ALA A 170 -10.22 -4.93 16.14
CA ALA A 170 -10.54 -3.70 16.88
C ALA A 170 -9.59 -3.51 18.08
N LYS A 171 -9.31 -4.56 18.84
CA LYS A 171 -8.37 -4.51 19.97
C LYS A 171 -6.93 -4.17 19.53
N TYR A 172 -6.51 -4.62 18.33
CA TYR A 172 -5.18 -4.31 17.79
C TYR A 172 -5.09 -2.86 17.34
N ILE A 173 -6.13 -2.34 16.69
CA ILE A 173 -6.22 -0.94 16.27
C ILE A 173 -6.14 -0.02 17.49
N CYS A 174 -6.97 -0.24 18.53
CA CYS A 174 -6.92 0.56 19.77
C CYS A 174 -5.56 0.48 20.48
N ALA A 175 -4.96 -0.72 20.56
CA ALA A 175 -3.68 -0.89 21.23
C ALA A 175 -2.53 -0.22 20.45
N ALA A 176 -2.45 -0.42 19.12
CA ALA A 176 -1.46 0.25 18.28
C ALA A 176 -1.61 1.78 18.33
N ALA A 177 -2.86 2.28 18.30
CA ALA A 177 -3.13 3.70 18.42
C ALA A 177 -2.62 4.29 19.75
N ARG A 178 -2.84 3.59 20.86
CA ARG A 178 -2.31 4.02 22.18
C ARG A 178 -0.78 4.02 22.22
N GLN A 179 -0.13 3.02 21.62
CA GLN A 179 1.33 2.94 21.56
C GLN A 179 1.93 4.09 20.74
N VAL A 180 1.28 4.48 19.64
CA VAL A 180 1.70 5.62 18.80
C VAL A 180 1.40 6.93 19.50
N ALA A 181 0.17 7.15 19.98
CA ALA A 181 -0.24 8.39 20.63
C ALA A 181 0.54 8.68 21.93
N SER A 182 1.00 7.65 22.65
CA SER A 182 1.85 7.80 23.83
C SER A 182 3.34 8.00 23.53
N GLY A 183 3.75 7.89 22.26
CA GLY A 183 5.16 7.91 21.88
C GLY A 183 5.94 6.64 22.24
N ALA A 184 5.27 5.56 22.70
CA ALA A 184 5.92 4.27 22.94
C ALA A 184 6.51 3.66 21.66
N VAL A 185 5.92 3.98 20.51
CA VAL A 185 6.48 3.80 19.17
C VAL A 185 6.38 5.14 18.46
N ASP A 186 7.54 5.75 18.21
CA ASP A 186 7.65 7.04 17.54
C ASP A 186 7.70 6.83 16.03
N LEU A 187 6.58 7.10 15.33
CA LEU A 187 6.48 6.92 13.88
C LEU A 187 7.35 7.90 13.10
N GLU A 188 7.63 9.09 13.64
CA GLU A 188 8.53 10.04 12.99
C GLU A 188 9.97 9.51 13.01
N ALA A 189 10.41 8.98 14.14
CA ALA A 189 11.70 8.32 14.23
C ALA A 189 11.78 7.10 13.28
N VAL A 190 10.70 6.29 13.20
CA VAL A 190 10.63 5.12 12.31
C VAL A 190 10.81 5.49 10.84
N ARG A 191 10.30 6.64 10.38
CA ARG A 191 10.45 7.13 8.99
C ARG A 191 11.92 7.29 8.57
N HIS A 192 12.80 7.57 9.53
CA HIS A 192 14.23 7.82 9.29
C HIS A 192 15.15 6.62 9.56
N MET A 193 14.58 5.50 10.02
CA MET A 193 15.33 4.27 10.31
C MET A 193 15.68 3.50 9.03
N ASP A 194 16.80 2.79 9.06
CA ASP A 194 17.05 1.75 8.06
C ASP A 194 16.04 0.59 8.18
N TYR A 195 16.02 -0.27 7.17
CA TYR A 195 15.05 -1.35 7.08
C TYR A 195 15.02 -2.28 8.30
N ALA A 196 16.19 -2.65 8.84
CA ALA A 196 16.25 -3.59 9.95
C ALA A 196 15.72 -2.98 11.25
N HIS A 197 16.10 -1.73 11.54
CA HIS A 197 15.62 -1.00 12.71
C HIS A 197 14.14 -0.62 12.59
N ALA A 198 13.70 -0.12 11.43
CA ALA A 198 12.29 0.19 11.19
C ALA A 198 11.40 -1.05 11.40
N LYS A 199 11.80 -2.19 10.82
CA LYS A 199 11.07 -3.44 10.99
C LYS A 199 11.03 -3.88 12.47
N ALA A 200 12.12 -3.76 13.21
CA ALA A 200 12.16 -4.10 14.63
C ALA A 200 11.22 -3.22 15.46
N GLU A 201 11.19 -1.90 15.20
CA GLU A 201 10.27 -0.98 15.87
C GLU A 201 8.81 -1.27 15.51
N LEU A 202 8.51 -1.52 14.24
CA LEU A 202 7.15 -1.85 13.81
C LEU A 202 6.62 -3.13 14.47
N LEU A 203 7.47 -4.13 14.71
CA LEU A 203 7.11 -5.37 15.39
C LEU A 203 6.72 -5.17 16.87
N ARG A 204 7.03 -4.02 17.47
CA ARG A 204 6.59 -3.67 18.84
C ARG A 204 5.11 -3.26 18.89
N LEU A 205 4.54 -2.86 17.74
CA LEU A 205 3.12 -2.51 17.66
C LEU A 205 2.25 -3.74 17.84
N THR A 206 1.27 -3.63 18.73
CA THR A 206 0.28 -4.69 18.95
C THR A 206 -0.51 -4.96 17.68
N GLY A 207 -0.51 -6.20 17.23
CA GLY A 207 -1.18 -6.63 16.00
C GLY A 207 -0.31 -6.55 14.75
N VAL A 208 0.95 -6.13 14.87
CA VAL A 208 1.92 -6.13 13.77
C VAL A 208 2.83 -7.35 13.88
N GLY A 209 2.62 -8.36 13.03
CA GLY A 209 3.52 -9.49 12.84
C GLY A 209 4.49 -9.27 11.69
N ILE A 210 5.37 -10.25 11.44
CA ILE A 210 6.44 -10.15 10.43
C ILE A 210 5.89 -9.73 9.06
N LYS A 211 4.83 -10.38 8.55
CA LYS A 211 4.23 -10.05 7.24
C LYS A 211 3.71 -8.62 7.20
N VAL A 212 3.06 -8.16 8.26
CA VAL A 212 2.51 -6.80 8.34
C VAL A 212 3.65 -5.77 8.38
N ALA A 213 4.68 -6.01 9.19
CA ALA A 213 5.86 -5.13 9.25
C ALA A 213 6.56 -5.03 7.87
N GLU A 214 6.70 -6.14 7.15
CA GLU A 214 7.25 -6.15 5.79
C GLU A 214 6.40 -5.31 4.81
N CYS A 215 5.07 -5.41 4.88
CA CYS A 215 4.18 -4.60 4.05
C CYS A 215 4.34 -3.11 4.37
N ILE A 216 4.41 -2.74 5.65
CA ILE A 216 4.60 -1.36 6.07
C ILE A 216 5.97 -0.84 5.61
N CYS A 217 7.03 -1.64 5.77
CA CYS A 217 8.36 -1.29 5.28
C CYS A 217 8.36 -1.05 3.77
N LEU A 218 7.67 -1.89 2.98
CA LEU A 218 7.62 -1.75 1.53
C LEU A 218 6.77 -0.55 1.08
N PHE A 219 5.54 -0.45 1.57
CA PHE A 219 4.52 0.44 1.01
C PHE A 219 4.41 1.81 1.70
N ALA A 220 4.99 1.99 2.89
CA ALA A 220 5.04 3.27 3.56
C ALA A 220 6.44 3.84 3.69
N LEU A 221 7.40 3.02 4.13
CA LEU A 221 8.79 3.45 4.32
C LEU A 221 9.63 3.32 3.04
N HIS A 222 9.09 2.70 2.00
CA HIS A 222 9.75 2.47 0.72
C HIS A 222 11.10 1.74 0.83
N HIS A 223 11.20 0.84 1.81
CA HIS A 223 12.30 -0.11 1.89
C HIS A 223 12.13 -1.17 0.80
N ILE A 224 12.57 -0.84 -0.41
CA ILE A 224 12.26 -1.54 -1.65
C ILE A 224 12.80 -2.99 -1.72
N ASP A 225 13.63 -3.38 -0.77
CA ASP A 225 14.10 -4.76 -0.58
C ASP A 225 13.22 -5.58 0.39
N ALA A 226 12.21 -4.96 1.02
CA ALA A 226 11.24 -5.68 1.84
C ALA A 226 10.45 -6.67 0.98
N PHE A 227 10.24 -7.89 1.50
CA PHE A 227 9.64 -8.99 0.76
C PHE A 227 8.53 -9.64 1.59
N PRO A 228 7.32 -9.03 1.62
CA PRO A 228 6.20 -9.57 2.38
C PRO A 228 5.82 -10.97 1.91
N VAL A 229 5.79 -11.94 2.83
CA VAL A 229 5.39 -13.31 2.54
C VAL A 229 4.04 -13.60 3.19
N ASP A 230 2.99 -13.51 2.41
CA ASP A 230 1.65 -13.95 2.77
C ASP A 230 1.37 -15.38 2.29
N THR A 231 0.12 -15.82 2.37
CA THR A 231 -0.28 -17.17 1.92
C THR A 231 -0.06 -17.37 0.41
N HIS A 232 -0.34 -16.35 -0.42
CA HIS A 232 -0.16 -16.44 -1.87
C HIS A 232 1.32 -16.54 -2.24
N ILE A 233 2.13 -15.64 -1.67
CA ILE A 233 3.58 -15.65 -1.88
C ILE A 233 4.21 -16.93 -1.30
N ARG A 234 3.73 -17.45 -0.17
CA ARG A 234 4.21 -18.73 0.36
C ARG A 234 3.96 -19.88 -0.62
N GLN A 235 2.75 -20.01 -1.14
CA GLN A 235 2.41 -21.04 -2.13
C GLN A 235 3.23 -20.88 -3.41
N MET A 236 3.43 -19.67 -3.89
CA MET A 236 4.29 -19.37 -5.03
C MET A 236 5.74 -19.79 -4.78
N LEU A 237 6.29 -19.47 -3.61
CA LEU A 237 7.65 -19.86 -3.24
C LEU A 237 7.82 -21.39 -3.20
N ASP A 238 6.87 -22.09 -2.60
CA ASP A 238 6.90 -23.55 -2.49
C ASP A 238 6.80 -24.21 -3.89
N ALA A 239 6.02 -23.64 -4.80
CA ALA A 239 5.82 -24.17 -6.15
C ALA A 239 6.98 -23.85 -7.11
N HIS A 240 7.50 -22.63 -7.10
CA HIS A 240 8.44 -22.14 -8.12
C HIS A 240 9.86 -21.88 -7.60
N TYR A 241 10.04 -21.71 -6.29
CA TYR A 241 11.33 -21.38 -5.67
C TYR A 241 11.65 -22.27 -4.46
N PRO A 242 11.72 -23.60 -4.60
CA PRO A 242 11.93 -24.54 -3.49
C PRO A 242 13.28 -24.34 -2.77
N LYS A 243 14.24 -23.64 -3.43
CA LYS A 243 15.52 -23.25 -2.85
C LYS A 243 15.52 -21.82 -2.27
N GLY A 244 14.34 -21.19 -2.20
CA GLY A 244 14.15 -19.79 -1.81
C GLY A 244 14.25 -18.82 -2.99
N PHE A 245 13.57 -17.68 -2.85
CA PHE A 245 13.60 -16.60 -3.85
C PHE A 245 15.01 -15.98 -3.91
N PRO A 246 15.54 -15.67 -5.09
CA PRO A 246 16.92 -15.19 -5.24
C PRO A 246 17.07 -13.70 -4.88
N LEU A 247 16.79 -13.33 -3.61
CA LEU A 247 16.80 -11.95 -3.11
C LEU A 247 18.10 -11.20 -3.44
N LYS A 248 19.27 -11.90 -3.35
CA LYS A 248 20.56 -11.28 -3.66
C LYS A 248 20.65 -10.77 -5.10
N ARG A 249 19.98 -11.45 -6.04
CA ARG A 249 19.92 -11.05 -7.45
C ARG A 249 19.12 -9.77 -7.65
N TYR A 250 18.06 -9.62 -6.88
CA TYR A 250 17.11 -8.51 -6.98
C TYR A 250 17.31 -7.46 -5.90
N LYS A 251 18.49 -7.40 -5.29
CA LYS A 251 18.83 -6.38 -4.30
C LYS A 251 18.63 -4.97 -4.88
N GLY A 252 17.91 -4.12 -4.14
CA GLY A 252 17.53 -2.78 -4.54
C GLY A 252 16.16 -2.70 -5.25
N PHE A 253 15.48 -3.85 -5.47
CA PHE A 253 14.13 -3.91 -6.03
C PHE A 253 13.40 -5.26 -5.79
N ALA A 254 13.78 -5.99 -4.73
CA ALA A 254 13.18 -7.28 -4.40
C ALA A 254 11.67 -7.16 -4.11
N GLY A 255 11.23 -6.06 -3.48
CA GLY A 255 9.82 -5.77 -3.23
C GLY A 255 9.02 -5.52 -4.51
N VAL A 256 9.65 -4.96 -5.56
CA VAL A 256 9.00 -4.83 -6.88
C VAL A 256 8.74 -6.21 -7.48
N MET A 257 9.71 -7.12 -7.40
CA MET A 257 9.55 -8.50 -7.88
C MET A 257 8.49 -9.26 -7.08
N GLN A 258 8.45 -9.05 -5.75
CA GLN A 258 7.42 -9.61 -4.89
C GLN A 258 6.03 -9.12 -5.31
N GLN A 259 5.88 -7.82 -5.62
CA GLN A 259 4.59 -7.24 -6.00
C GLN A 259 4.13 -7.73 -7.38
N TYR A 260 5.02 -7.91 -8.35
CA TYR A 260 4.69 -8.58 -9.61
C TYR A 260 4.19 -10.01 -9.38
N ALA A 261 4.91 -10.78 -8.57
CA ALA A 261 4.51 -12.15 -8.24
C ALA A 261 3.16 -12.20 -7.52
N PHE A 262 2.95 -11.32 -6.53
CA PHE A 262 1.70 -11.25 -5.77
C PHE A 262 0.50 -10.92 -6.67
N TYR A 263 0.62 -9.90 -7.51
CA TYR A 263 -0.44 -9.48 -8.43
C TYR A 263 -0.77 -10.58 -9.45
N TYR A 264 0.24 -11.29 -9.94
CA TYR A 264 0.07 -12.42 -10.83
C TYR A 264 -0.65 -13.59 -10.13
N GLU A 265 -0.28 -13.93 -8.89
CA GLU A 265 -0.97 -14.95 -8.10
C GLU A 265 -2.45 -14.62 -7.83
N LEU A 266 -2.79 -13.34 -7.65
CA LEU A 266 -4.19 -12.93 -7.54
C LEU A 266 -4.98 -13.26 -8.81
N SER A 267 -4.39 -13.08 -9.99
CA SER A 267 -5.04 -13.34 -11.27
C SER A 267 -5.26 -14.84 -11.56
N LEU A 268 -4.42 -15.72 -10.99
CA LEU A 268 -4.55 -17.16 -11.18
C LEU A 268 -5.67 -17.81 -10.35
N LYS A 269 -6.22 -17.05 -9.38
CA LYS A 269 -7.23 -17.54 -8.41
C LYS A 269 -8.58 -16.83 -8.52
N GLY A 270 -8.69 -15.80 -9.35
CA GLY A 270 -9.93 -15.12 -9.72
C GLY A 270 -10.48 -15.74 -10.97
#